data_c4d2db73acb640a63905a8d0fac3b132
#
_entry.id   c4d2db73acb640a63905a8d0fac3b132
#
_cell.length_a   1.000
_cell.length_b   1.000
_cell.length_c   1.000
_cell.angle_alpha   90.00
_cell.angle_beta   90.00
_cell.angle_gamma   90.00
#
_symmetry.space_group_name_H-M   'P 1'
#
loop_
_entity.id
_entity.type
_entity.pdbx_description
1 polymer ?
#
loop_
_entity_poly.entity_id
_entity_poly.type
_entity_poly.pdbx_seq_one_letter_code
_entity_poly.pdbx_strand_id
1 'polypeptide(L)'
;MPIKCRIVKLSNYQIRFMPISNYIIFCLALFTIGIVGVLVRRNAIIVFMCIELMLNAVNLLLVAFSKMHHGVAYLTDKSTTVGADAQIFVFFIMVVAAAEVSVGLAIIVMMYRNTHSIDVNFLNRLKN
;
A
#
# COMPACT_ATOMS: atom_id res chain seq x y z
N MET A 1 12.33 22.53 -35.06
CA MET A 1 12.11 22.85 -33.63
C MET A 1 13.43 22.67 -32.90
N PRO A 2 14.00 23.69 -32.26
CA PRO A 2 15.36 23.61 -31.74
C PRO A 2 15.46 22.68 -30.56
N ILE A 3 16.51 21.87 -30.54
CA ILE A 3 16.85 20.87 -29.52
C ILE A 3 16.80 21.46 -28.08
N LYS A 4 17.16 22.72 -27.92
CA LYS A 4 17.07 23.45 -26.65
C LYS A 4 15.66 23.46 -26.03
N CYS A 5 14.60 23.58 -26.83
CA CYS A 5 13.22 23.60 -26.33
C CYS A 5 12.76 22.22 -25.80
N ARG A 6 13.32 21.16 -26.36
CA ARG A 6 13.04 19.78 -25.93
C ARG A 6 13.76 19.47 -24.61
N ILE A 7 14.98 19.94 -24.42
CA ILE A 7 15.78 19.75 -23.19
C ILE A 7 15.16 20.51 -22.03
N VAL A 8 14.70 21.75 -22.25
CA VAL A 8 14.02 22.55 -21.21
C VAL A 8 12.68 21.94 -20.83
N LYS A 9 11.92 21.36 -21.78
CA LYS A 9 10.68 20.63 -21.46
C LYS A 9 10.95 19.36 -20.68
N LEU A 10 12.01 18.62 -20.97
CA LEU A 10 12.42 17.43 -20.23
C LEU A 10 12.93 17.78 -18.82
N SER A 11 13.67 18.88 -18.68
CA SER A 11 14.14 19.39 -17.38
C SER A 11 12.95 19.82 -16.48
N ASN A 12 11.97 20.53 -17.04
CA ASN A 12 10.77 20.94 -16.29
C ASN A 12 9.85 19.75 -15.95
N TYR A 13 9.88 18.66 -16.74
CA TYR A 13 9.17 17.42 -16.42
C TYR A 13 9.82 16.68 -15.24
N GLN A 14 11.13 16.70 -15.15
CA GLN A 14 11.89 16.10 -14.06
C GLN A 14 11.67 16.83 -12.72
N ILE A 15 11.47 18.13 -12.74
CA ILE A 15 11.26 18.94 -11.52
C ILE A 15 9.85 18.75 -10.93
N ARG A 16 8.88 18.32 -11.73
CA ARG A 16 7.47 18.13 -11.30
C ARG A 16 7.15 16.74 -10.74
N PHE A 17 8.05 15.78 -10.89
CA PHE A 17 7.90 14.44 -10.33
C PHE A 17 8.91 14.25 -9.21
N MET A 18 8.41 14.04 -7.99
CA MET A 18 9.24 13.53 -6.91
C MET A 18 9.99 12.28 -7.44
N PRO A 19 11.32 12.19 -7.22
CA PRO A 19 12.08 11.03 -7.65
C PRO A 19 11.45 9.77 -7.04
N ILE A 20 11.32 8.73 -7.82
CA ILE A 20 10.67 7.46 -7.43
C ILE A 20 11.30 6.87 -6.16
N SER A 21 12.57 7.18 -5.94
CA SER A 21 13.31 6.84 -4.72
C SER A 21 12.59 7.30 -3.44
N ASN A 22 11.99 8.50 -3.43
CA ASN A 22 11.28 9.01 -2.27
C ASN A 22 10.01 8.22 -1.98
N TYR A 23 9.30 7.76 -3.04
CA TYR A 23 8.14 6.89 -2.86
C TYR A 23 8.54 5.53 -2.27
N ILE A 24 9.64 4.95 -2.74
CA ILE A 24 10.15 3.67 -2.24
C ILE A 24 10.55 3.79 -0.77
N ILE A 25 11.27 4.85 -0.40
CA ILE A 25 11.67 5.10 1.00
C ILE A 25 10.43 5.25 1.89
N PHE A 26 9.43 6.00 1.42
CA PHE A 26 8.19 6.19 2.18
C PHE A 26 7.40 4.88 2.34
N CYS A 27 7.29 4.06 1.30
CA CYS A 27 6.66 2.74 1.38
C CYS A 27 7.39 1.82 2.37
N LEU A 28 8.72 1.79 2.33
CA LEU A 28 9.53 1.02 3.27
C LEU A 28 9.34 1.49 4.71
N ALA A 29 9.29 2.80 4.94
CA ALA A 29 9.04 3.36 6.26
C ALA A 29 7.66 2.94 6.81
N LEU A 30 6.59 3.06 6.01
CA LEU A 30 5.25 2.62 6.40
C LEU A 30 5.20 1.11 6.70
N PHE A 31 5.86 0.31 5.87
CA PHE A 31 5.90 -1.13 6.03
C PHE A 31 6.63 -1.54 7.31
N THR A 32 7.78 -0.92 7.61
CA THR A 32 8.55 -1.18 8.83
C THR A 32 7.79 -0.76 10.10
N ILE A 33 7.09 0.37 10.07
CA ILE A 33 6.22 0.80 11.17
C ILE A 33 5.10 -0.23 11.41
N GLY A 34 4.50 -0.77 10.35
CA GLY A 34 3.51 -1.83 10.43
C GLY A 34 4.06 -3.09 11.11
N ILE A 35 5.24 -3.57 10.70
CA ILE A 35 5.90 -4.74 11.31
C ILE A 35 6.16 -4.50 12.79
N VAL A 36 6.76 -3.38 13.16
CA VAL A 36 7.05 -3.04 14.56
C VAL A 36 5.75 -3.00 15.38
N GLY A 37 4.69 -2.41 14.81
CA GLY A 37 3.37 -2.36 15.47
C GLY A 37 2.80 -3.75 15.76
N VAL A 38 2.87 -4.68 14.82
CA VAL A 38 2.41 -6.07 15.01
C VAL A 38 3.21 -6.79 16.09
N LEU A 39 4.52 -6.61 16.13
CA LEU A 39 5.41 -7.30 17.09
C LEU A 39 5.29 -6.76 18.52
N VAL A 40 5.07 -5.46 18.66
CA VAL A 40 5.07 -4.79 19.98
C VAL A 40 3.70 -4.81 20.64
N ARG A 41 2.62 -4.82 19.88
CA ARG A 41 1.26 -4.65 20.42
C ARG A 41 0.54 -5.99 20.55
N ARG A 42 -0.13 -6.17 21.70
CA ARG A 42 -0.94 -7.36 22.02
C ARG A 42 -2.45 -7.14 21.83
N ASN A 43 -2.85 -5.94 21.44
CA ASN A 43 -4.23 -5.59 21.19
C ASN A 43 -4.63 -5.98 19.76
N ALA A 44 -5.65 -6.83 19.62
CA ALA A 44 -6.11 -7.34 18.33
C ALA A 44 -6.49 -6.24 17.34
N ILE A 45 -7.12 -5.16 17.81
CA ILE A 45 -7.50 -4.03 16.95
C ILE A 45 -6.25 -3.32 16.39
N ILE A 46 -5.25 -3.07 17.25
CA ILE A 46 -4.02 -2.39 16.83
C ILE A 46 -3.23 -3.27 15.87
N VAL A 47 -3.12 -4.57 16.12
CA VAL A 47 -2.47 -5.53 15.22
C VAL A 47 -3.14 -5.52 13.87
N PHE A 48 -4.47 -5.53 13.82
CA PHE A 48 -5.24 -5.48 12.59
C PHE A 48 -4.98 -4.18 11.80
N MET A 49 -4.97 -3.03 12.47
CA MET A 49 -4.65 -1.74 11.83
C MET A 49 -3.20 -1.67 11.32
N CYS A 50 -2.26 -2.36 11.99
CA CYS A 50 -0.88 -2.44 11.52
C CYS A 50 -0.75 -3.30 10.25
N ILE A 51 -1.50 -4.39 10.15
CA ILE A 51 -1.56 -5.22 8.92
C ILE A 51 -2.13 -4.39 7.77
N GLU A 52 -3.19 -3.65 8.00
CA GLU A 52 -3.77 -2.73 7.01
C GLU A 52 -2.75 -1.69 6.52
N LEU A 53 -1.96 -1.12 7.45
CA LEU A 53 -0.91 -0.18 7.10
C LEU A 53 0.16 -0.82 6.19
N MET A 54 0.51 -2.08 6.43
CA MET A 54 1.46 -2.82 5.59
C MET A 54 0.88 -3.06 4.18
N LEU A 55 -0.39 -3.42 4.07
CA LEU A 55 -1.07 -3.61 2.78
C LEU A 55 -1.14 -2.29 1.99
N ASN A 56 -1.45 -1.18 2.65
CA ASN A 56 -1.45 0.14 2.03
C ASN A 56 -0.06 0.56 1.54
N ALA A 57 1.01 0.20 2.25
CA ALA A 57 2.39 0.44 1.81
C ALA A 57 2.70 -0.32 0.52
N VAL A 58 2.27 -1.57 0.40
CA VAL A 58 2.44 -2.38 -0.82
C VAL A 58 1.63 -1.79 -1.98
N ASN A 59 0.39 -1.37 -1.75
CA ASN A 59 -0.43 -0.73 -2.77
C ASN A 59 0.21 0.55 -3.31
N LEU A 60 0.75 1.39 -2.42
CA LEU A 60 1.47 2.60 -2.82
C LEU A 60 2.70 2.27 -3.67
N LEU A 61 3.43 1.21 -3.33
CA LEU A 61 4.58 0.73 -4.08
C LEU A 61 4.19 0.28 -5.49
N LEU A 62 3.07 -0.46 -5.64
CA LEU A 62 2.55 -0.88 -6.94
C LEU A 62 2.17 0.32 -7.82
N VAL A 63 1.52 1.34 -7.26
CA VAL A 63 1.20 2.58 -7.97
C VAL A 63 2.48 3.30 -8.41
N ALA A 64 3.51 3.34 -7.57
CA ALA A 64 4.79 3.95 -7.92
C ALA A 64 5.47 3.24 -9.09
N PHE A 65 5.49 1.91 -9.10
CA PHE A 65 6.01 1.10 -10.21
C PHE A 65 5.18 1.26 -11.49
N SER A 66 3.85 1.30 -11.37
CA SER A 66 2.95 1.58 -12.50
C SER A 66 3.32 2.89 -13.19
N LYS A 67 3.54 3.95 -12.44
CA LYS A 67 3.97 5.25 -12.99
C LYS A 67 5.34 5.21 -13.65
N MET A 68 6.27 4.45 -13.09
CA MET A 68 7.60 4.28 -13.69
C MET A 68 7.49 3.56 -15.04
N HIS A 69 6.76 2.46 -15.11
CA HIS A 69 6.55 1.70 -16.35
C HIS A 69 5.85 2.53 -17.43
N HIS A 70 4.80 3.28 -17.04
CA HIS A 70 4.09 4.17 -17.97
C HIS A 70 5.02 5.26 -18.53
N GLY A 71 5.90 5.82 -17.71
CA GLY A 71 6.86 6.83 -18.15
C GLY A 71 7.85 6.30 -19.17
N VAL A 72 8.35 5.08 -18.99
CA VAL A 72 9.29 4.43 -19.93
C VAL A 72 8.58 4.02 -21.22
N ALA A 73 7.39 3.43 -21.13
CA ALA A 73 6.60 2.99 -22.29
C ALA A 73 6.17 4.18 -23.16
N TYR A 74 5.79 5.31 -22.57
CA TYR A 74 5.41 6.52 -23.29
C TYR A 74 6.54 7.12 -24.11
N LEU A 75 7.80 6.89 -23.72
CA LEU A 75 8.99 7.32 -24.48
C LEU A 75 9.26 6.41 -25.69
N THR A 76 8.80 5.15 -25.64
CA THR A 76 9.05 4.15 -26.70
C THR A 76 7.88 4.07 -27.68
N ASP A 77 6.64 4.17 -27.21
CA ASP A 77 5.46 4.09 -28.07
C ASP A 77 4.30 4.90 -27.48
N LYS A 78 3.77 5.85 -28.24
CA LYS A 78 2.69 6.77 -27.82
C LYS A 78 1.33 6.10 -27.59
N SER A 79 1.19 4.84 -27.97
CA SER A 79 -0.09 4.10 -28.01
C SER A 79 -0.26 3.05 -26.91
N THR A 80 0.70 2.93 -25.98
CA THR A 80 0.65 1.84 -25.00
C THR A 80 -0.17 2.20 -23.77
N THR A 81 -1.17 1.36 -23.49
CA THR A 81 -1.93 1.32 -22.22
C THR A 81 -1.14 0.67 -21.07
N VAL A 82 0.15 0.45 -21.26
CA VAL A 82 1.07 -0.13 -20.26
C VAL A 82 1.10 0.77 -19.03
N GLY A 83 0.65 0.24 -17.92
CA GLY A 83 0.50 0.97 -16.63
C GLY A 83 -0.95 1.16 -16.20
N ALA A 84 -1.94 1.13 -17.10
CA ALA A 84 -3.35 1.11 -16.75
C ALA A 84 -3.71 -0.22 -16.04
N ASP A 85 -3.16 -1.33 -16.51
CA ASP A 85 -3.38 -2.66 -15.93
C ASP A 85 -2.95 -2.75 -14.47
N ALA A 86 -1.81 -2.14 -14.12
CA ALA A 86 -1.34 -2.11 -12.75
C ALA A 86 -2.24 -1.23 -11.85
N GLN A 87 -2.83 -0.16 -12.37
CA GLN A 87 -3.79 0.66 -11.62
C GLN A 87 -5.10 -0.08 -11.39
N ILE A 88 -5.58 -0.84 -12.37
CA ILE A 88 -6.75 -1.70 -12.22
C ILE A 88 -6.48 -2.76 -11.16
N PHE A 89 -5.30 -3.37 -11.17
CA PHE A 89 -4.91 -4.36 -10.18
C PHE A 89 -4.90 -3.78 -8.76
N VAL A 90 -4.36 -2.57 -8.57
CA VAL A 90 -4.40 -1.86 -7.28
C VAL A 90 -5.83 -1.59 -6.84
N PHE A 91 -6.72 -1.23 -7.76
CA PHE A 91 -8.15 -1.06 -7.45
C PHE A 91 -8.77 -2.34 -6.91
N PHE A 92 -8.52 -3.50 -7.52
CA PHE A 92 -8.99 -4.79 -7.01
C PHE A 92 -8.42 -5.11 -5.61
N ILE A 93 -7.14 -4.84 -5.37
CA ILE A 93 -6.54 -5.04 -4.04
C ILE A 93 -7.21 -4.15 -2.99
N MET A 94 -7.54 -2.90 -3.32
CA MET A 94 -8.27 -2.01 -2.40
C MET A 94 -9.66 -2.53 -2.06
N VAL A 95 -10.39 -3.11 -3.03
CA VAL A 95 -11.70 -3.72 -2.79
C VAL A 95 -11.57 -4.93 -1.86
N VAL A 96 -10.56 -5.78 -2.08
CA VAL A 96 -10.28 -6.93 -1.21
C VAL A 96 -9.90 -6.47 0.20
N ALA A 97 -9.05 -5.45 0.33
CA ALA A 97 -8.68 -4.87 1.61
C ALA A 97 -9.90 -4.35 2.38
N ALA A 98 -10.83 -3.67 1.71
CA ALA A 98 -12.07 -3.22 2.33
C ALA A 98 -12.95 -4.39 2.84
N ALA A 99 -13.01 -5.48 2.09
CA ALA A 99 -13.70 -6.71 2.50
C ALA A 99 -13.03 -7.37 3.71
N GLU A 100 -11.70 -7.45 3.71
CA GLU A 100 -10.90 -7.98 4.83
C GLU A 100 -11.11 -7.18 6.11
N VAL A 101 -11.15 -5.84 6.03
CA VAL A 101 -11.45 -4.97 7.17
C VAL A 101 -12.82 -5.29 7.76
N SER A 102 -13.83 -5.44 6.92
CA SER A 102 -15.19 -5.74 7.36
C SER A 102 -15.27 -7.08 8.11
N VAL A 103 -14.66 -8.12 7.55
CA VAL A 103 -14.62 -9.46 8.16
C VAL A 103 -13.77 -9.46 9.43
N GLY A 104 -12.58 -8.84 9.39
CA GLY A 104 -11.68 -8.75 10.54
C GLY A 104 -12.32 -8.03 11.72
N LEU A 105 -13.02 -6.92 11.46
CA LEU A 105 -13.73 -6.18 12.49
C LEU A 105 -14.88 -7.02 13.08
N ALA A 106 -15.62 -7.75 12.25
CA ALA A 106 -16.67 -8.65 12.70
C ALA A 106 -16.12 -9.73 13.64
N ILE A 107 -14.97 -10.33 13.31
CA ILE A 107 -14.29 -11.33 14.16
C ILE A 107 -13.88 -10.71 15.50
N ILE A 108 -13.28 -9.51 15.48
CA ILE A 108 -12.87 -8.81 16.71
C ILE A 108 -14.06 -8.49 17.61
N VAL A 109 -15.17 -8.04 17.02
CA VAL A 109 -16.40 -7.76 17.77
C VAL A 109 -16.97 -9.04 18.40
N MET A 110 -17.01 -10.14 17.65
CA MET A 110 -17.46 -11.44 18.17
C MET A 110 -16.55 -11.94 19.30
N MET A 111 -15.24 -11.79 19.15
CA MET A 111 -14.26 -12.13 20.19
C MET A 111 -14.51 -11.30 21.45
N TYR A 112 -14.68 -9.99 21.32
CA TYR A 112 -14.95 -9.10 22.45
C TYR A 112 -16.26 -9.44 23.17
N ARG A 113 -17.33 -9.76 22.42
CA ARG A 113 -18.62 -10.17 23.03
C ARG A 113 -18.49 -11.46 23.86
N ASN A 114 -17.60 -12.36 23.48
CA ASN A 114 -17.45 -13.65 24.14
C ASN A 114 -16.44 -13.61 25.31
N THR A 115 -15.35 -12.85 25.17
CA THR A 115 -14.26 -12.82 26.16
C THR A 115 -14.19 -11.54 26.98
N HIS A 116 -14.93 -10.49 26.60
CA HIS A 116 -14.85 -9.13 27.15
C HIS A 116 -13.43 -8.55 27.17
N SER A 117 -12.55 -9.05 26.30
CA SER A 117 -11.16 -8.62 26.16
C SER A 117 -10.75 -8.58 24.69
N ILE A 118 -9.92 -7.61 24.35
CA ILE A 118 -9.30 -7.44 23.02
C ILE A 118 -7.83 -7.86 22.99
N ASP A 119 -7.33 -8.47 24.06
CA ASP A 119 -5.96 -8.96 24.15
C ASP A 119 -5.83 -10.30 23.43
N VAL A 120 -4.85 -10.40 22.52
CA VAL A 120 -4.55 -11.60 21.70
C VAL A 120 -4.22 -12.82 22.59
N ASN A 121 -3.70 -12.61 23.80
CA ASN A 121 -3.37 -13.71 24.70
C ASN A 121 -4.62 -14.49 25.20
N PHE A 122 -5.80 -13.88 25.20
CA PHE A 122 -7.04 -14.56 25.56
C PHE A 122 -7.56 -15.53 24.48
N LEU A 123 -7.04 -15.44 23.25
CA LEU A 123 -7.36 -16.40 22.18
C LEU A 123 -6.82 -17.81 22.46
N ASN A 124 -5.83 -17.95 23.35
CA ASN A 124 -5.25 -19.23 23.72
C ASN A 124 -6.18 -20.08 24.64
N ARG A 125 -7.31 -19.54 25.10
CA ARG A 125 -8.30 -20.26 25.90
C ARG A 125 -9.13 -21.29 25.11
N LEU A 126 -9.04 -21.32 23.79
CA LEU A 126 -9.66 -22.34 22.94
C LEU A 126 -8.97 -23.72 23.01
N LYS A 127 -7.96 -23.86 23.86
CA LYS A 127 -7.15 -25.08 23.95
C LYS A 127 -7.57 -26.04 25.07
N ASN A 128 -8.74 -25.81 25.70
CA ASN A 128 -9.32 -26.76 26.69
C ASN A 128 -10.77 -27.00 26.36
#